data_ed6a7d63bd4910db7ef3608403102fca
#
_entry.id   ed6a7d63bd4910db7ef3608403102fca
#
_cell.length_a   1.000
_cell.length_b   1.000
_cell.length_c   1.000
_cell.angle_alpha   90.00
_cell.angle_beta   90.00
_cell.angle_gamma   90.00
#
_symmetry.space_group_name_H-M   'P 1'
#
loop_
_entity.id
_entity.type
_entity.pdbx_description
1 polymer ?
#
loop_
_entity_poly.entity_id
_entity_poly.type
_entity_poly.pdbx_seq_one_letter_code
_entity_poly.pdbx_strand_id
1 'polypeptide(L)'
;MSRWEDVRIPETARATPDFPGPRLKAIWDTPPGLHGWLSSVDHKEIGLRYIVTAFAFLILGGLEALVMRVQLAGPEQRLLTPDQYNQLFTMHGLTMIFLYAAPILSGFSNYLWPLLLGSRDMAFPRLNALSYWIYLFAGLFLYAGFVVGRGPDAGWFNYVPYANRQFNPGVNIDIYALGLILLGISTTVGSANFVVTFLRTRAPGMSINRVPILIWGTLTASVANLLAVPSVSLAFFLLWMDRQFGTHFFDTQEGQPLLWQHLFWMFGHPWVYAIVLPAMGMVSDALPTFCRRPLVGYTAVALSTVATMAMGFGVWVHHMFATGLPNLALSFFSGASIIITVPSAVAVFAWVGTIWTGRLVITTASLFFTSMIVLFVIGGVSGVMTASVPVDWQLTDTYFV
;
A
#
# COMPACT_ATOMS: atom_id res chain seq x y z
N MET A 1 -18.72 5.52 36.47
CA MET A 1 -19.41 4.34 35.93
C MET A 1 -20.84 4.75 35.66
N SER A 2 -21.16 5.24 34.46
CA SER A 2 -22.53 5.51 34.03
C SER A 2 -23.10 4.20 33.49
N ARG A 3 -24.18 3.78 34.10
CA ARG A 3 -24.90 2.54 33.75
C ARG A 3 -25.52 2.71 32.37
N TRP A 4 -25.12 1.91 31.42
CA TRP A 4 -25.79 1.74 30.12
C TRP A 4 -27.13 0.98 30.24
N GLU A 5 -27.51 0.55 31.46
CA GLU A 5 -28.71 -0.26 31.75
C GLU A 5 -30.03 0.52 31.69
N ASP A 6 -30.00 1.87 31.69
CA ASP A 6 -31.19 2.71 31.74
C ASP A 6 -31.59 3.34 30.40
N VAL A 7 -30.99 2.93 29.27
CA VAL A 7 -31.47 3.34 27.94
C VAL A 7 -32.71 2.49 27.58
N ARG A 8 -33.87 2.89 28.08
CA ARG A 8 -35.14 2.34 27.61
C ARG A 8 -35.34 2.76 26.16
N ILE A 9 -35.17 1.79 25.25
CA ILE A 9 -35.61 1.96 23.87
C ILE A 9 -37.13 2.16 23.92
N PRO A 10 -37.68 3.29 23.43
CA PRO A 10 -39.12 3.51 23.41
C PRO A 10 -39.83 2.33 22.76
N GLU A 11 -40.95 1.89 23.31
CA GLU A 11 -41.76 0.78 22.72
C GLU A 11 -42.15 1.03 21.26
N THR A 12 -42.26 2.29 20.85
CA THR A 12 -42.46 2.71 19.46
C THR A 12 -41.25 2.42 18.52
N ALA A 13 -40.09 2.12 19.06
CA ALA A 13 -38.91 1.69 18.29
C ALA A 13 -38.78 0.16 18.20
N ARG A 14 -39.62 -0.60 18.88
CA ARG A 14 -39.76 -2.05 18.68
C ARG A 14 -40.48 -2.27 17.37
N ALA A 15 -39.87 -3.00 16.48
CA ALA A 15 -40.27 -3.27 15.12
C ALA A 15 -41.80 -3.20 14.88
N THR A 16 -42.22 -2.26 14.10
CA THR A 16 -43.58 -2.27 13.54
C THR A 16 -43.74 -3.53 12.69
N PRO A 17 -44.93 -4.17 12.67
CA PRO A 17 -45.21 -5.38 11.90
C PRO A 17 -44.82 -5.28 10.40
N ASP A 18 -44.70 -4.08 9.88
CA ASP A 18 -44.41 -3.78 8.47
C ASP A 18 -42.93 -3.45 8.21
N PHE A 19 -42.02 -3.64 9.17
CA PHE A 19 -40.60 -3.42 8.90
C PHE A 19 -40.09 -4.47 7.92
N PRO A 20 -39.57 -4.08 6.72
CA PRO A 20 -39.24 -5.01 5.64
C PRO A 20 -37.96 -5.83 5.90
N GLY A 21 -37.62 -6.04 7.19
CA GLY A 21 -36.40 -6.74 7.63
C GLY A 21 -36.14 -8.06 6.93
N PRO A 22 -37.10 -9.01 6.85
CA PRO A 22 -36.89 -10.28 6.18
C PRO A 22 -36.63 -10.15 4.67
N ARG A 23 -37.34 -9.22 4.00
CA ARG A 23 -37.13 -8.93 2.56
C ARG A 23 -35.81 -8.25 2.30
N LEU A 24 -35.43 -7.30 3.14
CA LEU A 24 -34.12 -6.64 3.04
C LEU A 24 -32.99 -7.63 3.29
N LYS A 25 -33.13 -8.51 4.28
CA LYS A 25 -32.16 -9.57 4.56
C LYS A 25 -31.99 -10.49 3.36
N ALA A 26 -33.06 -10.95 2.76
CA ALA A 26 -33.01 -11.82 1.58
C ALA A 26 -32.34 -11.18 0.36
N ILE A 27 -32.44 -9.82 0.21
CA ILE A 27 -31.73 -9.09 -0.86
C ILE A 27 -30.25 -8.91 -0.54
N TRP A 28 -29.88 -8.91 0.75
CA TRP A 28 -28.52 -8.60 1.21
C TRP A 28 -27.69 -9.80 1.58
N ASP A 29 -28.34 -10.96 1.82
CA ASP A 29 -27.62 -12.19 2.11
C ASP A 29 -26.93 -12.68 0.82
N THR A 30 -25.67 -13.05 0.95
CA THR A 30 -24.93 -13.72 -0.12
C THR A 30 -25.59 -15.09 -0.40
N PRO A 31 -25.89 -15.43 -1.66
CA PRO A 31 -26.40 -16.76 -1.99
C PRO A 31 -25.48 -17.86 -1.42
N PRO A 32 -26.02 -18.96 -0.91
CA PRO A 32 -25.21 -20.02 -0.34
C PRO A 32 -24.37 -20.75 -1.39
N GLY A 33 -23.26 -21.35 -0.96
CA GLY A 33 -22.39 -22.16 -1.79
C GLY A 33 -21.32 -21.38 -2.55
N LEU A 34 -20.53 -22.11 -3.36
CA LEU A 34 -19.37 -21.57 -4.06
C LEU A 34 -19.72 -20.43 -5.02
N HIS A 35 -20.84 -20.58 -5.74
CA HIS A 35 -21.30 -19.53 -6.67
C HIS A 35 -21.61 -18.22 -5.93
N GLY A 36 -22.31 -18.28 -4.81
CA GLY A 36 -22.61 -17.12 -3.99
C GLY A 36 -21.33 -16.47 -3.46
N TRP A 37 -20.40 -17.28 -2.96
CA TRP A 37 -19.10 -16.77 -2.51
C TRP A 37 -18.32 -16.11 -3.63
N LEU A 38 -18.23 -16.69 -4.83
CA LEU A 38 -17.51 -16.10 -5.95
C LEU A 38 -18.16 -14.80 -6.47
N SER A 39 -19.47 -14.69 -6.46
CA SER A 39 -20.24 -13.55 -6.97
C SER A 39 -20.55 -12.48 -5.92
N SER A 40 -20.21 -12.70 -4.66
CA SER A 40 -20.46 -11.74 -3.58
C SER A 40 -19.80 -10.39 -3.84
N VAL A 41 -20.56 -9.35 -3.56
CA VAL A 41 -20.13 -7.94 -3.64
C VAL A 41 -20.08 -7.27 -2.27
N ASP A 42 -20.36 -8.02 -1.17
CA ASP A 42 -20.30 -7.51 0.19
C ASP A 42 -18.87 -7.12 0.56
N HIS A 43 -18.71 -5.91 1.04
CA HIS A 43 -17.39 -5.34 1.36
C HIS A 43 -16.62 -6.15 2.41
N LYS A 44 -17.30 -6.83 3.34
CA LYS A 44 -16.65 -7.64 4.37
C LYS A 44 -16.07 -8.93 3.77
N GLU A 45 -16.81 -9.58 2.89
CA GLU A 45 -16.33 -10.77 2.19
C GLU A 45 -15.18 -10.44 1.25
N ILE A 46 -15.28 -9.33 0.52
CA ILE A 46 -14.18 -8.85 -0.35
C ILE A 46 -12.97 -8.50 0.50
N GLY A 47 -13.15 -7.79 1.60
CA GLY A 47 -12.07 -7.46 2.54
C GLY A 47 -11.37 -8.71 3.08
N LEU A 48 -12.12 -9.72 3.50
CA LEU A 48 -11.57 -11.01 3.97
C LEU A 48 -10.83 -11.75 2.84
N ARG A 49 -11.34 -11.74 1.61
CA ARG A 49 -10.63 -12.32 0.46
C ARG A 49 -9.29 -11.66 0.23
N TYR A 50 -9.22 -10.32 0.24
CA TYR A 50 -7.96 -9.59 0.17
C TYR A 50 -7.01 -10.01 1.28
N ILE A 51 -7.48 -10.06 2.53
CA ILE A 51 -6.66 -10.41 3.70
C ILE A 51 -6.11 -11.83 3.56
N VAL A 52 -6.96 -12.82 3.29
CA VAL A 52 -6.54 -14.23 3.16
C VAL A 52 -5.57 -14.42 1.98
N THR A 53 -5.86 -13.81 0.84
CA THR A 53 -4.99 -13.88 -0.35
C THR A 53 -3.65 -13.21 -0.09
N ALA A 54 -3.64 -12.04 0.55
CA ALA A 54 -2.42 -11.34 0.93
C ALA A 54 -1.57 -12.17 1.90
N PHE A 55 -2.18 -12.85 2.89
CA PHE A 55 -1.46 -13.77 3.76
C PHE A 55 -0.89 -14.98 3.02
N ALA A 56 -1.60 -15.52 2.03
CA ALA A 56 -1.05 -16.58 1.18
C ALA A 56 0.20 -16.10 0.43
N PHE A 57 0.16 -14.89 -0.14
CA PHE A 57 1.33 -14.29 -0.78
C PHE A 57 2.44 -13.92 0.21
N LEU A 58 2.13 -13.51 1.45
CA LEU A 58 3.13 -13.32 2.51
C LEU A 58 3.92 -14.61 2.77
N ILE A 59 3.22 -15.73 2.88
CA ILE A 59 3.87 -17.04 3.11
C ILE A 59 4.75 -17.39 1.91
N LEU A 60 4.26 -17.20 0.69
CA LEU A 60 5.01 -17.49 -0.53
C LEU A 60 6.26 -16.61 -0.66
N GLY A 61 6.12 -15.30 -0.50
CA GLY A 61 7.26 -14.37 -0.48
C GLY A 61 8.22 -14.62 0.70
N GLY A 62 7.70 -15.06 1.84
CA GLY A 62 8.51 -15.50 2.98
C GLY A 62 9.36 -16.74 2.67
N LEU A 63 8.81 -17.71 1.93
CA LEU A 63 9.56 -18.87 1.46
C LEU A 63 10.65 -18.47 0.46
N GLU A 64 10.37 -17.54 -0.46
CA GLU A 64 11.37 -16.97 -1.37
C GLU A 64 12.54 -16.34 -0.59
N ALA A 65 12.23 -15.53 0.42
CA ALA A 65 13.23 -14.94 1.30
C ALA A 65 14.04 -15.99 2.05
N LEU A 66 13.40 -17.04 2.56
CA LEU A 66 14.06 -18.12 3.28
C LEU A 66 15.08 -18.83 2.37
N VAL A 67 14.71 -19.14 1.14
CA VAL A 67 15.62 -19.77 0.17
C VAL A 67 16.83 -18.87 -0.12
N MET A 68 16.61 -17.56 -0.31
CA MET A 68 17.72 -16.60 -0.47
C MET A 68 18.61 -16.54 0.78
N ARG A 69 18.05 -16.58 1.99
CA ARG A 69 18.83 -16.59 3.23
C ARG A 69 19.62 -17.86 3.42
N VAL A 70 19.09 -19.01 3.00
CA VAL A 70 19.85 -20.28 2.99
C VAL A 70 21.02 -20.20 2.01
N GLN A 71 20.83 -19.61 0.80
CA GLN A 71 21.93 -19.37 -0.14
C GLN A 71 23.06 -18.52 0.49
N LEU A 72 22.71 -17.56 1.36
CA LEU A 72 23.66 -16.65 2.00
C LEU A 72 24.13 -17.11 3.39
N ALA A 73 23.77 -18.32 3.82
CA ALA A 73 24.11 -18.83 5.16
C ALA A 73 25.60 -19.20 5.33
N GLY A 74 26.34 -19.37 4.25
CA GLY A 74 27.78 -19.65 4.27
C GLY A 74 28.48 -19.14 3.01
N PRO A 75 29.81 -19.02 3.04
CA PRO A 75 30.57 -18.61 1.87
C PRO A 75 30.48 -19.68 0.76
N GLU A 76 30.50 -19.22 -0.49
CA GLU A 76 30.53 -20.07 -1.70
C GLU A 76 29.40 -21.12 -1.79
N GLN A 77 28.25 -20.87 -1.15
CA GLN A 77 27.07 -21.72 -1.27
C GLN A 77 26.60 -21.78 -2.74
N ARG A 78 26.17 -22.98 -3.18
CA ARG A 78 25.73 -23.23 -4.57
C ARG A 78 24.31 -23.78 -4.64
N LEU A 79 23.44 -23.37 -3.72
CA LEU A 79 22.03 -23.77 -3.75
C LEU A 79 21.31 -23.16 -4.96
N LEU A 80 21.62 -21.90 -5.26
CA LEU A 80 21.03 -21.14 -6.36
C LEU A 80 22.14 -20.68 -7.32
N THR A 81 21.85 -20.68 -8.61
CA THR A 81 22.64 -19.91 -9.58
C THR A 81 22.39 -18.41 -9.38
N PRO A 82 23.30 -17.53 -9.83
CA PRO A 82 23.06 -16.07 -9.77
C PRO A 82 21.75 -15.65 -10.45
N ASP A 83 21.40 -16.27 -11.56
CA ASP A 83 20.15 -16.00 -12.29
C ASP A 83 18.91 -16.41 -11.46
N GLN A 84 18.93 -17.60 -10.85
CA GLN A 84 17.85 -18.03 -9.95
C GLN A 84 17.72 -17.13 -8.72
N TYR A 85 18.86 -16.67 -8.18
CA TYR A 85 18.84 -15.72 -7.06
C TYR A 85 18.18 -14.39 -7.45
N ASN A 86 18.52 -13.84 -8.61
CA ASN A 86 17.91 -12.60 -9.14
C ASN A 86 16.42 -12.75 -9.37
N GLN A 87 15.96 -13.90 -9.87
CA GLN A 87 14.53 -14.18 -10.03
C GLN A 87 13.80 -14.21 -8.67
N LEU A 88 14.36 -14.93 -7.69
CA LEU A 88 13.77 -14.98 -6.34
C LEU A 88 13.82 -13.62 -5.65
N PHE A 89 14.92 -12.88 -5.78
CA PHE A 89 15.05 -11.52 -5.24
C PHE A 89 13.99 -10.59 -5.81
N THR A 90 13.78 -10.62 -7.13
CA THR A 90 12.78 -9.83 -7.81
C THR A 90 11.38 -10.21 -7.38
N MET A 91 11.06 -11.51 -7.39
CA MET A 91 9.73 -12.00 -7.04
C MET A 91 9.42 -11.80 -5.56
N HIS A 92 10.40 -11.98 -4.67
CA HIS A 92 10.20 -11.64 -3.26
C HIS A 92 9.82 -10.17 -3.07
N GLY A 93 10.59 -9.23 -3.65
CA GLY A 93 10.30 -7.81 -3.55
C GLY A 93 8.92 -7.47 -4.12
N LEU A 94 8.60 -8.00 -5.31
CA LEU A 94 7.32 -7.84 -5.98
C LEU A 94 6.15 -8.37 -5.13
N THR A 95 6.30 -9.59 -4.62
CA THR A 95 5.28 -10.26 -3.81
C THR A 95 5.03 -9.52 -2.52
N MET A 96 6.08 -9.15 -1.79
CA MET A 96 5.93 -8.47 -0.50
C MET A 96 5.33 -7.07 -0.65
N ILE A 97 5.66 -6.36 -1.71
CA ILE A 97 5.21 -4.98 -1.92
C ILE A 97 3.82 -4.95 -2.56
N PHE A 98 3.63 -5.61 -3.71
CA PHE A 98 2.42 -5.49 -4.52
C PHE A 98 1.35 -6.54 -4.24
N LEU A 99 1.74 -7.73 -3.74
CA LEU A 99 0.79 -8.81 -3.50
C LEU A 99 0.47 -9.00 -2.01
N TYR A 100 1.28 -8.45 -1.10
CA TYR A 100 1.03 -8.50 0.34
C TYR A 100 0.78 -7.13 0.96
N ALA A 101 1.77 -6.20 1.00
CA ALA A 101 1.71 -5.00 1.82
C ALA A 101 0.56 -4.05 1.45
N ALA A 102 0.36 -3.75 0.18
CA ALA A 102 -0.75 -2.89 -0.25
C ALA A 102 -2.10 -3.62 -0.21
N PRO A 103 -2.23 -4.88 -0.67
CA PRO A 103 -3.48 -5.60 -0.62
C PRO A 103 -3.98 -5.91 0.80
N ILE A 104 -3.12 -6.17 1.77
CA ILE A 104 -3.55 -6.40 3.17
C ILE A 104 -4.21 -5.14 3.74
N LEU A 105 -3.65 -3.96 3.47
CA LEU A 105 -4.24 -2.68 3.88
C LEU A 105 -5.55 -2.39 3.14
N SER A 106 -5.61 -2.72 1.85
CA SER A 106 -6.84 -2.65 1.06
C SER A 106 -7.92 -3.58 1.64
N GLY A 107 -7.55 -4.77 2.07
CA GLY A 107 -8.44 -5.73 2.72
C GLY A 107 -9.03 -5.19 4.02
N PHE A 108 -8.19 -4.72 4.93
CA PHE A 108 -8.64 -4.08 6.17
C PHE A 108 -9.51 -2.85 5.89
N SER A 109 -9.11 -2.02 4.93
CA SER A 109 -9.88 -0.83 4.56
C SER A 109 -11.25 -1.21 3.99
N ASN A 110 -11.32 -2.17 3.07
CA ASN A 110 -12.59 -2.67 2.54
C ASN A 110 -13.51 -3.17 3.64
N TYR A 111 -12.98 -3.94 4.60
CA TYR A 111 -13.76 -4.46 5.71
C TYR A 111 -14.28 -3.35 6.63
N LEU A 112 -13.41 -2.41 7.00
CA LEU A 112 -13.68 -1.45 8.08
C LEU A 112 -14.38 -0.17 7.60
N TRP A 113 -14.14 0.29 6.38
CA TRP A 113 -14.61 1.61 5.92
C TRP A 113 -16.13 1.80 6.02
N PRO A 114 -16.97 0.92 5.45
CA PRO A 114 -18.40 1.10 5.58
C PRO A 114 -18.85 1.07 7.04
N LEU A 115 -18.24 0.22 7.88
CA LEU A 115 -18.54 0.15 9.31
C LEU A 115 -18.18 1.45 10.03
N LEU A 116 -17.00 2.01 9.75
CA LEU A 116 -16.50 3.24 10.36
C LEU A 116 -17.23 4.49 9.86
N LEU A 117 -17.70 4.48 8.62
CA LEU A 117 -18.47 5.59 8.02
C LEU A 117 -19.97 5.51 8.31
N GLY A 118 -20.45 4.41 8.91
CA GLY A 118 -21.87 4.12 9.07
C GLY A 118 -22.58 3.93 7.73
N SER A 119 -21.86 3.47 6.72
CA SER A 119 -22.35 3.12 5.40
C SER A 119 -22.73 1.65 5.33
N ARG A 120 -23.67 1.32 4.46
CA ARG A 120 -24.06 -0.07 4.23
C ARG A 120 -22.98 -0.87 3.50
N ASP A 121 -22.38 -0.26 2.48
CA ASP A 121 -21.35 -0.88 1.62
C ASP A 121 -20.49 0.22 0.99
N MET A 122 -19.51 -0.17 0.19
CA MET A 122 -18.78 0.72 -0.69
C MET A 122 -19.71 1.33 -1.74
N ALA A 123 -19.36 2.51 -2.28
CA ALA A 123 -20.19 3.21 -3.27
C ALA A 123 -20.44 2.37 -4.53
N PHE A 124 -19.46 1.58 -4.96
CA PHE A 124 -19.53 0.71 -6.13
C PHE A 124 -19.17 -0.74 -5.77
N PRO A 125 -20.10 -1.54 -5.22
CA PRO A 125 -19.79 -2.89 -4.73
C PRO A 125 -19.28 -3.84 -5.82
N ARG A 126 -19.84 -3.76 -7.04
CA ARG A 126 -19.37 -4.59 -8.18
C ARG A 126 -17.96 -4.21 -8.62
N LEU A 127 -17.64 -2.94 -8.61
CA LEU A 127 -16.30 -2.45 -8.93
C LEU A 127 -15.29 -2.89 -7.86
N ASN A 128 -15.75 -2.95 -6.60
CA ASN A 128 -14.97 -3.48 -5.48
C ASN A 128 -14.61 -4.96 -5.69
N ALA A 129 -15.59 -5.79 -6.05
CA ALA A 129 -15.35 -7.18 -6.38
C ALA A 129 -14.40 -7.34 -7.59
N LEU A 130 -14.56 -6.51 -8.63
CA LEU A 130 -13.69 -6.52 -9.81
C LEU A 130 -12.24 -6.22 -9.44
N SER A 131 -11.98 -5.22 -8.57
CA SER A 131 -10.61 -4.89 -8.13
C SER A 131 -9.94 -6.08 -7.44
N TYR A 132 -10.67 -6.83 -6.59
CA TYR A 132 -10.14 -8.04 -5.99
C TYR A 132 -9.77 -9.11 -7.02
N TRP A 133 -10.66 -9.40 -7.96
CA TRP A 133 -10.40 -10.44 -8.96
C TRP A 133 -9.23 -10.10 -9.87
N ILE A 134 -9.11 -8.82 -10.28
CA ILE A 134 -7.94 -8.36 -11.06
C ILE A 134 -6.65 -8.54 -10.24
N TYR A 135 -6.66 -8.17 -8.95
CA TYR A 135 -5.51 -8.38 -8.06
C TYR A 135 -5.09 -9.86 -7.98
N LEU A 136 -6.04 -10.75 -7.71
CA LEU A 136 -5.77 -12.19 -7.60
C LEU A 136 -5.17 -12.74 -8.90
N PHE A 137 -5.84 -12.48 -10.04
CA PHE A 137 -5.37 -12.99 -11.33
C PHE A 137 -4.06 -12.36 -11.78
N ALA A 138 -3.82 -11.09 -11.50
CA ALA A 138 -2.54 -10.45 -11.76
C ALA A 138 -1.40 -11.09 -10.95
N GLY A 139 -1.63 -11.40 -9.68
CA GLY A 139 -0.66 -12.12 -8.86
C GLY A 139 -0.35 -13.52 -9.40
N LEU A 140 -1.37 -14.29 -9.77
CA LEU A 140 -1.20 -15.60 -10.40
C LEU A 140 -0.47 -15.49 -11.75
N PHE A 141 -0.77 -14.47 -12.55
CA PHE A 141 -0.12 -14.21 -13.82
C PHE A 141 1.37 -13.90 -13.66
N LEU A 142 1.75 -13.12 -12.64
CA LEU A 142 3.16 -12.84 -12.33
C LEU A 142 3.93 -14.14 -11.99
N TYR A 143 3.34 -15.02 -11.19
CA TYR A 143 3.92 -16.32 -10.87
C TYR A 143 3.94 -17.31 -12.05
N ALA A 144 3.10 -17.11 -13.06
CA ALA A 144 3.14 -17.93 -14.27
C ALA A 144 4.49 -17.83 -15.00
N GLY A 145 5.27 -16.77 -14.78
CA GLY A 145 6.64 -16.66 -15.28
C GLY A 145 7.51 -17.85 -14.93
N PHE A 146 7.44 -18.38 -13.71
CA PHE A 146 8.16 -19.59 -13.32
C PHE A 146 7.68 -20.84 -14.04
N VAL A 147 6.39 -20.90 -14.41
CA VAL A 147 5.82 -22.06 -15.13
C VAL A 147 6.29 -22.07 -16.59
N VAL A 148 6.44 -20.88 -17.21
CA VAL A 148 6.98 -20.78 -18.58
C VAL A 148 8.51 -20.79 -18.62
N GLY A 149 9.17 -21.04 -17.48
CA GLY A 149 10.58 -21.35 -17.41
C GLY A 149 11.48 -20.25 -16.85
N ARG A 150 11.01 -19.02 -16.68
CA ARG A 150 11.80 -17.93 -16.10
C ARG A 150 10.92 -16.88 -15.43
N GLY A 151 11.16 -16.64 -14.14
CA GLY A 151 10.55 -15.52 -13.42
C GLY A 151 11.19 -14.17 -13.78
N PRO A 152 10.56 -13.04 -13.45
CA PRO A 152 11.17 -11.72 -13.53
C PRO A 152 12.47 -11.66 -12.71
N ASP A 153 13.48 -10.92 -13.20
CA ASP A 153 14.84 -10.96 -12.65
C ASP A 153 15.55 -9.58 -12.62
N ALA A 154 14.81 -8.51 -12.95
CA ALA A 154 15.37 -7.15 -13.03
C ALA A 154 15.15 -6.31 -11.76
N GLY A 155 14.93 -6.94 -10.61
CA GLY A 155 14.53 -6.27 -9.38
C GLY A 155 13.07 -5.76 -9.44
N TRP A 156 12.52 -5.36 -8.29
CA TRP A 156 11.13 -4.88 -8.24
C TRP A 156 10.93 -3.54 -8.96
N PHE A 157 11.98 -2.78 -9.18
CA PHE A 157 11.97 -1.51 -9.94
C PHE A 157 12.22 -1.67 -11.43
N ASN A 158 12.65 -2.84 -11.89
CA ASN A 158 12.76 -3.25 -13.30
C ASN A 158 13.50 -2.23 -14.19
N TYR A 159 14.67 -1.76 -13.74
CA TYR A 159 15.42 -0.69 -14.41
C TYR A 159 15.88 -1.05 -15.83
N VAL A 160 15.76 -0.09 -16.70
CA VAL A 160 16.41 -0.09 -18.01
C VAL A 160 17.86 0.43 -17.87
N PRO A 161 18.82 -0.01 -18.68
CA PRO A 161 18.65 -0.82 -19.89
C PRO A 161 18.53 -2.33 -19.67
N TYR A 162 18.77 -2.86 -18.45
CA TYR A 162 18.73 -4.31 -18.21
C TYR A 162 17.38 -4.95 -18.58
N ALA A 163 16.26 -4.27 -18.33
CA ALA A 163 14.93 -4.73 -18.67
C ALA A 163 14.60 -4.62 -20.19
N ASN A 164 15.43 -3.97 -21.00
CA ASN A 164 15.24 -3.89 -22.45
C ASN A 164 15.46 -5.26 -23.10
N ARG A 165 14.82 -5.49 -24.24
CA ARG A 165 14.88 -6.76 -24.97
C ARG A 165 16.29 -7.17 -25.35
N GLN A 166 17.18 -6.23 -25.58
CA GLN A 166 18.59 -6.45 -25.91
C GLN A 166 19.32 -7.21 -24.79
N PHE A 167 19.08 -6.89 -23.53
CA PHE A 167 19.77 -7.48 -22.38
C PHE A 167 18.96 -8.57 -21.69
N ASN A 168 17.64 -8.53 -21.82
CA ASN A 168 16.70 -9.50 -21.24
C ASN A 168 15.64 -9.89 -22.27
N PRO A 169 15.95 -10.78 -23.24
CA PRO A 169 15.09 -11.11 -24.36
C PRO A 169 13.88 -11.99 -23.99
N GLY A 170 13.85 -12.55 -22.80
CA GLY A 170 12.81 -13.47 -22.33
C GLY A 170 11.46 -12.80 -22.10
N VAL A 171 10.39 -13.60 -22.09
CA VAL A 171 9.01 -13.12 -21.82
C VAL A 171 8.76 -12.75 -20.36
N ASN A 172 9.71 -13.07 -19.46
CA ASN A 172 9.63 -12.78 -18.02
C ASN A 172 9.39 -11.30 -17.71
N ILE A 173 10.08 -10.39 -18.43
CA ILE A 173 9.90 -8.94 -18.26
C ILE A 173 8.54 -8.49 -18.83
N ASP A 174 8.06 -9.11 -19.90
CA ASP A 174 6.74 -8.81 -20.46
C ASP A 174 5.61 -9.26 -19.53
N ILE A 175 5.75 -10.42 -18.89
CA ILE A 175 4.84 -10.91 -17.85
C ILE A 175 4.85 -9.93 -16.68
N TYR A 176 6.05 -9.46 -16.26
CA TYR A 176 6.16 -8.46 -15.22
C TYR A 176 5.43 -7.17 -15.60
N ALA A 177 5.72 -6.59 -16.76
CA ALA A 177 5.12 -5.35 -17.22
C ALA A 177 3.59 -5.42 -17.28
N LEU A 178 3.04 -6.45 -17.91
CA LEU A 178 1.59 -6.65 -18.01
C LEU A 178 0.95 -6.94 -16.65
N GLY A 179 1.60 -7.73 -15.80
CA GLY A 179 1.14 -8.01 -14.43
C GLY A 179 1.02 -6.73 -13.59
N LEU A 180 2.00 -5.84 -13.67
CA LEU A 180 1.97 -4.55 -12.96
C LEU A 180 0.91 -3.59 -13.52
N ILE A 181 0.67 -3.60 -14.82
CA ILE A 181 -0.43 -2.84 -15.41
C ILE A 181 -1.79 -3.33 -14.87
N LEU A 182 -1.99 -4.65 -14.79
CA LEU A 182 -3.21 -5.23 -14.21
C LEU A 182 -3.37 -4.83 -12.73
N LEU A 183 -2.30 -4.91 -11.93
CA LEU A 183 -2.32 -4.45 -10.53
C LEU A 183 -2.60 -2.94 -10.43
N GLY A 184 -2.07 -2.15 -11.36
CA GLY A 184 -2.37 -0.72 -11.48
C GLY A 184 -3.86 -0.46 -11.73
N ILE A 185 -4.49 -1.21 -12.61
CA ILE A 185 -5.95 -1.13 -12.86
C ILE A 185 -6.73 -1.47 -11.58
N SER A 186 -6.37 -2.57 -10.90
CA SER A 186 -6.99 -2.98 -9.63
C SER A 186 -6.92 -1.87 -8.59
N THR A 187 -5.72 -1.31 -8.38
CA THR A 187 -5.48 -0.25 -7.40
C THR A 187 -6.24 1.03 -7.73
N THR A 188 -6.26 1.44 -9.01
CA THR A 188 -6.96 2.63 -9.47
C THR A 188 -8.47 2.51 -9.24
N VAL A 189 -9.06 1.37 -9.62
CA VAL A 189 -10.49 1.08 -9.45
C VAL A 189 -10.87 1.07 -7.97
N GLY A 190 -10.08 0.41 -7.12
CA GLY A 190 -10.29 0.38 -5.67
C GLY A 190 -10.18 1.78 -5.05
N SER A 191 -9.17 2.55 -5.43
CA SER A 191 -8.95 3.91 -4.92
C SER A 191 -10.07 4.86 -5.30
N ALA A 192 -10.56 4.82 -6.54
CA ALA A 192 -11.72 5.60 -6.97
C ALA A 192 -12.96 5.26 -6.13
N ASN A 193 -13.16 3.96 -5.83
CA ASN A 193 -14.27 3.52 -5.00
C ASN A 193 -14.18 4.05 -3.57
N PHE A 194 -13.00 4.03 -2.94
CA PHE A 194 -12.79 4.63 -1.60
C PHE A 194 -13.11 6.13 -1.59
N VAL A 195 -12.61 6.89 -2.57
CA VAL A 195 -12.87 8.33 -2.65
C VAL A 195 -14.37 8.62 -2.76
N VAL A 196 -15.07 7.93 -3.67
CA VAL A 196 -16.52 8.14 -3.85
C VAL A 196 -17.31 7.67 -2.62
N THR A 197 -16.92 6.57 -1.99
CA THR A 197 -17.54 6.11 -0.75
C THR A 197 -17.45 7.17 0.34
N PHE A 198 -16.27 7.76 0.54
CA PHE A 198 -16.12 8.87 1.50
C PHE A 198 -17.01 10.06 1.18
N LEU A 199 -17.08 10.47 -0.07
CA LEU A 199 -17.84 11.66 -0.46
C LEU A 199 -19.35 11.47 -0.40
N ARG A 200 -19.86 10.27 -0.65
CA ARG A 200 -21.27 10.00 -0.90
C ARG A 200 -22.01 9.22 0.17
N THR A 201 -21.33 8.44 1.01
CA THR A 201 -21.99 7.42 1.83
C THR A 201 -21.81 7.62 3.34
N ARG A 202 -21.14 8.66 3.79
CA ARG A 202 -21.00 8.95 5.24
C ARG A 202 -22.36 9.10 5.91
N ALA A 203 -22.49 8.53 7.10
CA ALA A 203 -23.70 8.62 7.90
C ALA A 203 -24.10 10.09 8.14
N PRO A 204 -25.41 10.40 8.16
CA PRO A 204 -25.90 11.72 8.53
C PRO A 204 -25.30 12.18 9.88
N GLY A 205 -24.80 13.41 9.94
CA GLY A 205 -24.17 13.98 11.14
C GLY A 205 -22.69 13.62 11.34
N MET A 206 -22.10 12.76 10.50
CA MET A 206 -20.67 12.52 10.50
C MET A 206 -19.93 13.64 9.76
N SER A 207 -19.63 14.69 10.52
CA SER A 207 -18.80 15.80 10.02
C SER A 207 -17.33 15.37 9.87
N ILE A 208 -16.58 16.13 9.08
CA ILE A 208 -15.20 15.80 8.69
C ILE A 208 -14.23 15.61 9.88
N ASN A 209 -14.47 16.34 10.98
CA ASN A 209 -13.70 16.27 12.23
C ASN A 209 -14.14 15.13 13.18
N ARG A 210 -15.03 14.25 12.74
CA ARG A 210 -15.42 13.02 13.45
C ARG A 210 -15.00 11.74 12.73
N VAL A 211 -14.33 11.89 11.62
CA VAL A 211 -13.88 10.77 10.78
C VAL A 211 -12.67 10.11 11.43
N PRO A 212 -12.62 8.78 11.61
CA PRO A 212 -11.44 8.08 12.13
C PRO A 212 -10.16 8.37 11.33
N ILE A 213 -9.00 8.35 11.98
CA ILE A 213 -7.71 8.65 11.32
C ILE A 213 -7.38 7.58 10.26
N LEU A 214 -7.76 6.32 10.44
CA LEU A 214 -7.65 5.29 9.41
C LEU A 214 -8.31 5.72 8.10
N ILE A 215 -9.49 6.34 8.19
CA ILE A 215 -10.20 6.86 7.01
C ILE A 215 -9.39 7.98 6.36
N TRP A 216 -8.81 8.91 7.14
CA TRP A 216 -7.92 9.95 6.61
C TRP A 216 -6.70 9.35 5.91
N GLY A 217 -6.03 8.38 6.54
CA GLY A 217 -4.88 7.69 5.95
C GLY A 217 -5.22 7.02 4.62
N THR A 218 -6.30 6.22 4.59
CA THR A 218 -6.70 5.50 3.38
C THR A 218 -7.28 6.41 2.30
N LEU A 219 -8.03 7.46 2.67
CA LEU A 219 -8.54 8.44 1.71
C LEU A 219 -7.38 9.16 1.02
N THR A 220 -6.43 9.65 1.80
CA THR A 220 -5.24 10.34 1.29
C THR A 220 -4.41 9.41 0.40
N ALA A 221 -4.21 8.16 0.82
CA ALA A 221 -3.58 7.12 0.01
C ALA A 221 -4.35 6.85 -1.30
N SER A 222 -5.67 6.81 -1.25
CA SER A 222 -6.51 6.59 -2.45
C SER A 222 -6.40 7.72 -3.46
N VAL A 223 -6.41 8.97 -3.00
CA VAL A 223 -6.17 10.14 -3.87
C VAL A 223 -4.79 10.08 -4.48
N ALA A 224 -3.77 9.73 -3.68
CA ALA A 224 -2.41 9.59 -4.18
C ALA A 224 -2.28 8.48 -5.23
N ASN A 225 -2.90 7.34 -5.02
CA ASN A 225 -2.91 6.24 -5.99
C ASN A 225 -3.50 6.65 -7.34
N LEU A 226 -4.59 7.43 -7.34
CA LEU A 226 -5.21 7.92 -8.58
C LEU A 226 -4.27 8.81 -9.41
N LEU A 227 -3.30 9.46 -8.76
CA LEU A 227 -2.32 10.32 -9.42
C LEU A 227 -1.02 9.59 -9.76
N ALA A 228 -0.53 8.74 -8.86
CA ALA A 228 0.77 8.10 -8.97
C ALA A 228 0.76 6.81 -9.82
N VAL A 229 -0.25 5.95 -9.64
CA VAL A 229 -0.32 4.65 -10.34
C VAL A 229 -0.34 4.78 -11.87
N PRO A 230 -1.00 5.78 -12.48
CA PRO A 230 -0.91 5.98 -13.92
C PRO A 230 0.53 6.19 -14.44
N SER A 231 1.41 6.82 -13.65
CA SER A 231 2.81 7.05 -14.06
C SER A 231 3.57 5.73 -14.24
N VAL A 232 3.48 4.82 -13.28
CA VAL A 232 4.15 3.51 -13.38
C VAL A 232 3.49 2.61 -14.42
N SER A 233 2.16 2.66 -14.54
CA SER A 233 1.45 1.90 -15.58
C SER A 233 1.86 2.36 -16.98
N LEU A 234 2.04 3.68 -17.16
CA LEU A 234 2.58 4.25 -18.40
C LEU A 234 4.02 3.77 -18.64
N ALA A 235 4.90 3.79 -17.63
CA ALA A 235 6.27 3.33 -17.77
C ALA A 235 6.33 1.87 -18.25
N PHE A 236 5.56 0.97 -17.62
CA PHE A 236 5.50 -0.43 -18.02
C PHE A 236 4.89 -0.62 -19.42
N PHE A 237 3.89 0.17 -19.76
CA PHE A 237 3.31 0.15 -21.10
C PHE A 237 4.33 0.58 -22.18
N LEU A 238 5.05 1.67 -21.95
CA LEU A 238 6.09 2.13 -22.87
C LEU A 238 7.25 1.12 -22.99
N LEU A 239 7.67 0.50 -21.88
CA LEU A 239 8.67 -0.56 -21.93
C LEU A 239 8.18 -1.77 -22.72
N TRP A 240 6.92 -2.17 -22.53
CA TRP A 240 6.33 -3.25 -23.32
C TRP A 240 6.28 -2.91 -24.81
N MET A 241 5.98 -1.64 -25.16
CA MET A 241 6.04 -1.15 -26.54
C MET A 241 7.47 -1.24 -27.11
N ASP A 242 8.49 -0.80 -26.36
CA ASP A 242 9.90 -0.93 -26.77
C ASP A 242 10.28 -2.39 -27.03
N ARG A 243 9.82 -3.30 -26.18
CA ARG A 243 10.14 -4.73 -26.26
C ARG A 243 9.41 -5.47 -27.38
N GLN A 244 8.14 -5.12 -27.66
CA GLN A 244 7.29 -5.86 -28.64
C GLN A 244 7.25 -5.21 -30.02
N PHE A 245 7.31 -3.88 -30.08
CA PHE A 245 7.12 -3.14 -31.34
C PHE A 245 8.37 -2.39 -31.80
N GLY A 246 9.47 -2.47 -31.04
CA GLY A 246 10.73 -1.80 -31.39
C GLY A 246 10.64 -0.28 -31.35
N THR A 247 9.82 0.28 -30.45
CA THR A 247 9.89 1.69 -30.11
C THR A 247 11.13 1.97 -29.26
N HIS A 248 11.53 3.23 -29.09
CA HIS A 248 12.80 3.63 -28.48
C HIS A 248 12.62 4.58 -27.30
N PHE A 249 11.57 4.40 -26.48
CA PHE A 249 11.33 5.29 -25.34
C PHE A 249 12.46 5.27 -24.31
N PHE A 250 13.01 4.08 -24.04
CA PHE A 250 14.03 3.84 -23.02
C PHE A 250 15.35 3.28 -23.57
N ASP A 251 15.52 3.33 -24.87
CA ASP A 251 16.78 2.92 -25.52
C ASP A 251 17.95 3.80 -25.10
N THR A 252 19.15 3.23 -25.00
CA THR A 252 20.36 3.95 -24.57
C THR A 252 20.96 4.86 -25.66
N GLN A 253 20.60 4.67 -26.91
CA GLN A 253 21.12 5.44 -28.05
C GLN A 253 20.12 6.49 -28.52
N GLU A 254 18.86 6.11 -28.70
CA GLU A 254 17.81 6.96 -29.28
C GLU A 254 16.75 7.38 -28.25
N GLY A 255 16.68 6.73 -27.08
CA GLY A 255 15.72 6.98 -26.03
C GLY A 255 16.27 7.69 -24.81
N GLN A 256 15.57 7.57 -23.70
CA GLN A 256 15.90 8.21 -22.42
C GLN A 256 15.76 7.20 -21.24
N PRO A 257 16.80 6.42 -20.90
CA PRO A 257 16.74 5.50 -19.76
C PRO A 257 16.38 6.17 -18.44
N LEU A 258 16.80 7.42 -18.24
CA LEU A 258 16.49 8.19 -17.03
C LEU A 258 14.98 8.48 -16.91
N LEU A 259 14.25 8.56 -18.03
CA LEU A 259 12.79 8.73 -18.03
C LEU A 259 12.09 7.56 -17.32
N TRP A 260 12.63 6.32 -17.46
CA TRP A 260 12.13 5.16 -16.70
C TRP A 260 12.14 5.43 -15.20
N GLN A 261 13.27 5.88 -14.67
CA GLN A 261 13.43 6.13 -13.25
C GLN A 261 12.50 7.26 -12.75
N HIS A 262 12.34 8.33 -13.53
CA HIS A 262 11.39 9.39 -13.19
C HIS A 262 9.94 8.90 -13.15
N LEU A 263 9.48 8.18 -14.17
CA LEU A 263 8.11 7.65 -14.22
C LEU A 263 7.87 6.62 -13.11
N PHE A 264 8.88 5.77 -12.84
CA PHE A 264 8.79 4.76 -11.79
C PHE A 264 8.74 5.40 -10.40
N TRP A 265 9.64 6.34 -10.10
CA TRP A 265 9.72 6.93 -8.76
C TRP A 265 8.69 8.02 -8.49
N MET A 266 8.16 8.67 -9.53
CA MET A 266 6.97 9.51 -9.40
C MET A 266 5.76 8.72 -8.89
N PHE A 267 5.73 7.43 -9.13
CA PHE A 267 4.83 6.49 -8.45
C PHE A 267 5.44 6.00 -7.15
N GLY A 268 6.68 5.49 -7.17
CA GLY A 268 7.26 4.69 -6.10
C GLY A 268 7.28 5.41 -4.75
N HIS A 269 7.64 6.70 -4.72
CA HIS A 269 7.69 7.43 -3.47
C HIS A 269 6.30 7.80 -2.90
N PRO A 270 5.37 8.44 -3.65
CA PRO A 270 4.02 8.64 -3.13
C PRO A 270 3.35 7.33 -2.70
N TRP A 271 3.67 6.23 -3.35
CA TRP A 271 3.07 4.94 -3.06
C TRP A 271 3.55 4.33 -1.73
N VAL A 272 4.81 4.55 -1.31
CA VAL A 272 5.25 4.14 0.04
C VAL A 272 4.47 4.89 1.12
N TYR A 273 4.12 6.16 0.90
CA TYR A 273 3.20 6.87 1.79
C TYR A 273 1.76 6.34 1.71
N ALA A 274 1.31 5.91 0.54
CA ALA A 274 0.01 5.26 0.40
C ALA A 274 -0.10 3.93 1.17
N ILE A 275 1.02 3.28 1.47
CA ILE A 275 1.08 2.10 2.35
C ILE A 275 1.16 2.54 3.82
N VAL A 276 2.06 3.45 4.18
CA VAL A 276 2.31 3.76 5.60
C VAL A 276 1.20 4.58 6.25
N LEU A 277 0.56 5.50 5.53
CA LEU A 277 -0.46 6.38 6.12
C LEU A 277 -1.71 5.64 6.63
N PRO A 278 -2.26 4.62 5.94
CA PRO A 278 -3.30 3.78 6.53
C PRO A 278 -2.85 3.04 7.80
N ALA A 279 -1.62 2.54 7.83
CA ALA A 279 -1.05 1.88 9.02
C ALA A 279 -0.91 2.87 10.19
N MET A 280 -0.43 4.09 9.94
CA MET A 280 -0.40 5.17 10.93
C MET A 280 -1.83 5.53 11.41
N GLY A 281 -2.80 5.48 10.52
CA GLY A 281 -4.21 5.66 10.85
C GLY A 281 -4.73 4.58 11.81
N MET A 282 -4.40 3.30 11.55
CA MET A 282 -4.76 2.19 12.44
C MET A 282 -4.17 2.37 13.84
N VAL A 283 -2.91 2.75 13.95
CA VAL A 283 -2.26 3.04 15.24
C VAL A 283 -2.96 4.20 15.94
N SER A 284 -3.25 5.28 15.23
CA SER A 284 -3.90 6.48 15.79
C SER A 284 -5.30 6.19 16.34
N ASP A 285 -6.07 5.32 15.68
CA ASP A 285 -7.42 4.95 16.13
C ASP A 285 -7.40 3.88 17.23
N ALA A 286 -6.37 3.02 17.27
CA ALA A 286 -6.25 1.96 18.27
C ALA A 286 -5.70 2.48 19.62
N LEU A 287 -4.69 3.34 19.60
CA LEU A 287 -4.04 3.85 20.82
C LEU A 287 -5.01 4.41 21.87
N PRO A 288 -6.04 5.20 21.52
CA PRO A 288 -7.03 5.70 22.49
C PRO A 288 -7.64 4.60 23.36
N THR A 289 -7.98 3.46 22.74
CA THR A 289 -8.55 2.31 23.44
C THR A 289 -7.57 1.72 24.46
N PHE A 290 -6.33 1.48 24.05
CA PHE A 290 -5.31 0.89 24.92
C PHE A 290 -4.76 1.86 25.97
N CYS A 291 -4.76 3.16 25.67
CA CYS A 291 -4.34 4.21 26.61
C CYS A 291 -5.48 4.74 27.48
N ARG A 292 -6.73 4.28 27.27
CA ARG A 292 -7.95 4.73 27.97
C ARG A 292 -8.10 6.27 27.94
N ARG A 293 -7.80 6.86 26.77
CA ARG A 293 -7.75 8.30 26.61
C ARG A 293 -7.92 8.67 25.11
N PRO A 294 -8.61 9.78 24.77
CA PRO A 294 -8.66 10.28 23.41
C PRO A 294 -7.27 10.57 22.82
N LEU A 295 -7.13 10.42 21.49
CA LEU A 295 -5.90 10.77 20.76
C LEU A 295 -5.55 12.25 21.02
N VAL A 296 -4.32 12.50 21.42
CA VAL A 296 -3.81 13.87 21.56
C VAL A 296 -3.66 14.47 20.16
N GLY A 297 -4.24 15.65 19.94
CA GLY A 297 -4.04 16.40 18.72
C GLY A 297 -4.67 15.78 17.47
N TYR A 298 -5.85 15.16 17.55
CA TYR A 298 -6.57 14.55 16.42
C TYR A 298 -6.51 15.40 15.14
N THR A 299 -6.85 16.69 15.21
CA THR A 299 -6.83 17.58 14.03
C THR A 299 -5.43 17.73 13.45
N ALA A 300 -4.41 17.85 14.29
CA ALA A 300 -3.03 17.94 13.85
C ALA A 300 -2.59 16.64 13.14
N VAL A 301 -2.96 15.48 13.66
CA VAL A 301 -2.68 14.17 13.04
C VAL A 301 -3.38 14.04 11.69
N ALA A 302 -4.65 14.41 11.60
CA ALA A 302 -5.39 14.37 10.33
C ALA A 302 -4.76 15.29 9.26
N LEU A 303 -4.43 16.53 9.64
CA LEU A 303 -3.76 17.47 8.74
C LEU A 303 -2.34 17.02 8.37
N SER A 304 -1.58 16.47 9.31
CA SER A 304 -0.25 15.94 9.04
C SER A 304 -0.28 14.75 8.07
N THR A 305 -1.29 13.89 8.16
CA THR A 305 -1.51 12.79 7.21
C THR A 305 -1.64 13.32 5.77
N VAL A 306 -2.47 14.34 5.57
CA VAL A 306 -2.64 14.97 4.25
C VAL A 306 -1.36 15.68 3.80
N ALA A 307 -0.71 16.42 4.71
CA ALA A 307 0.53 17.16 4.43
C ALA A 307 1.68 16.21 4.03
N THR A 308 1.84 15.09 4.75
CA THR A 308 2.86 14.07 4.42
C THR A 308 2.70 13.58 2.99
N MET A 309 1.48 13.24 2.58
CA MET A 309 1.23 12.77 1.21
C MET A 309 1.46 13.86 0.17
N ALA A 310 0.98 15.08 0.41
CA ALA A 310 1.16 16.19 -0.52
C ALA A 310 2.65 16.47 -0.75
N MET A 311 3.45 16.47 0.30
CA MET A 311 4.92 16.62 0.21
C MET A 311 5.57 15.40 -0.44
N GLY A 312 5.02 14.19 -0.25
CA GLY A 312 5.50 12.95 -0.84
C GLY A 312 5.59 13.00 -2.37
N PHE A 313 4.72 13.76 -3.04
CA PHE A 313 4.84 14.02 -4.48
C PHE A 313 5.99 14.96 -4.86
N GLY A 314 6.57 15.68 -3.92
CA GLY A 314 7.67 16.62 -4.15
C GLY A 314 9.06 16.06 -3.88
N VAL A 315 9.21 14.77 -3.56
CA VAL A 315 10.49 14.22 -3.07
C VAL A 315 11.01 13.00 -3.83
N TRP A 316 10.30 12.47 -4.83
CA TRP A 316 10.64 11.19 -5.49
C TRP A 316 12.07 11.11 -6.04
N VAL A 317 12.70 12.24 -6.36
CA VAL A 317 14.03 12.28 -6.96
C VAL A 317 15.14 11.89 -5.97
N HIS A 318 14.84 11.81 -4.68
CA HIS A 318 15.82 11.28 -3.73
C HIS A 318 16.15 9.78 -3.97
N HIS A 319 15.31 9.05 -4.67
CA HIS A 319 15.64 7.70 -5.17
C HIS A 319 16.61 7.70 -6.37
N MET A 320 17.03 8.88 -6.82
CA MET A 320 17.81 9.07 -8.05
C MET A 320 19.07 9.91 -7.82
N PHE A 321 19.52 10.11 -6.58
CA PHE A 321 20.67 11.00 -6.29
C PHE A 321 21.97 10.53 -6.94
N ALA A 322 22.14 9.25 -7.21
CA ALA A 322 23.31 8.67 -7.86
C ALA A 322 23.23 8.66 -9.40
N THR A 323 22.24 9.31 -10.02
CA THR A 323 22.03 9.28 -11.49
C THR A 323 22.69 10.45 -12.25
N GLY A 324 23.53 11.25 -11.60
CA GLY A 324 24.22 12.38 -12.23
C GLY A 324 23.36 13.65 -12.37
N LEU A 325 22.42 13.88 -11.45
CA LEU A 325 21.55 15.05 -11.46
C LEU A 325 22.33 16.37 -11.19
N PRO A 326 21.83 17.51 -11.70
CA PRO A 326 22.41 18.82 -11.39
C PRO A 326 22.37 19.14 -9.90
N ASN A 327 23.38 19.86 -9.39
CA ASN A 327 23.49 20.24 -7.98
C ASN A 327 22.25 20.96 -7.42
N LEU A 328 21.59 21.79 -8.23
CA LEU A 328 20.35 22.46 -7.84
C LEU A 328 19.24 21.46 -7.53
N ALA A 329 19.07 20.44 -8.38
CA ALA A 329 18.08 19.37 -8.15
C ALA A 329 18.44 18.56 -6.91
N LEU A 330 19.71 18.13 -6.75
CA LEU A 330 20.19 17.43 -5.57
C LEU A 330 19.89 18.19 -4.28
N SER A 331 20.23 19.51 -4.24
CA SER A 331 19.98 20.36 -3.07
C SER A 331 18.49 20.53 -2.77
N PHE A 332 17.68 20.77 -3.80
CA PHE A 332 16.24 20.96 -3.65
C PHE A 332 15.56 19.69 -3.09
N PHE A 333 15.80 18.54 -3.72
CA PHE A 333 15.16 17.29 -3.33
C PHE A 333 15.70 16.74 -1.99
N SER A 334 16.97 16.99 -1.65
CA SER A 334 17.50 16.72 -0.32
C SER A 334 16.77 17.54 0.74
N GLY A 335 16.66 18.87 0.55
CA GLY A 335 15.93 19.74 1.47
C GLY A 335 14.45 19.35 1.61
N ALA A 336 13.76 19.10 0.50
CA ALA A 336 12.35 18.67 0.51
C ALA A 336 12.17 17.33 1.26
N SER A 337 13.11 16.40 1.09
CA SER A 337 13.09 15.09 1.76
C SER A 337 13.36 15.18 3.28
N ILE A 338 14.10 16.19 3.72
CA ILE A 338 14.26 16.45 5.15
C ILE A 338 12.98 17.09 5.72
N ILE A 339 12.37 18.04 5.02
CA ILE A 339 11.18 18.76 5.51
C ILE A 339 9.97 17.85 5.66
N ILE A 340 9.80 16.79 4.88
CA ILE A 340 8.67 15.85 5.02
C ILE A 340 8.66 15.12 6.36
N THR A 341 9.76 15.13 7.11
CA THR A 341 9.81 14.59 8.47
C THR A 341 8.95 15.39 9.45
N VAL A 342 8.71 16.67 9.21
CA VAL A 342 7.94 17.53 10.10
C VAL A 342 6.50 17.04 10.29
N PRO A 343 5.69 16.83 9.24
CA PRO A 343 4.34 16.30 9.43
C PRO A 343 4.36 14.86 9.99
N SER A 344 5.34 14.02 9.66
CA SER A 344 5.46 12.68 10.24
C SER A 344 5.75 12.74 11.73
N ALA A 345 6.60 13.67 12.19
CA ALA A 345 6.89 13.88 13.59
C ALA A 345 5.66 14.33 14.40
N VAL A 346 4.74 15.10 13.79
CA VAL A 346 3.47 15.50 14.44
C VAL A 346 2.67 14.28 14.89
N ALA A 347 2.55 13.25 14.04
CA ALA A 347 1.85 12.02 14.40
C ALA A 347 2.58 11.27 15.53
N VAL A 348 3.91 11.17 15.45
CA VAL A 348 4.73 10.53 16.51
C VAL A 348 4.55 11.23 17.84
N PHE A 349 4.65 12.56 17.90
CA PHE A 349 4.44 13.33 19.13
C PHE A 349 3.01 13.17 19.67
N ALA A 350 2.01 13.09 18.81
CA ALA A 350 0.64 12.83 19.24
C ALA A 350 0.50 11.42 19.87
N TRP A 351 1.13 10.40 19.30
CA TRP A 351 1.14 9.04 19.87
C TRP A 351 1.88 8.99 21.20
N VAL A 352 3.08 9.55 21.27
CA VAL A 352 3.86 9.63 22.52
C VAL A 352 3.07 10.40 23.58
N GLY A 353 2.47 11.55 23.21
CA GLY A 353 1.63 12.34 24.12
C GLY A 353 0.39 11.56 24.61
N THR A 354 -0.21 10.74 23.76
CA THR A 354 -1.35 9.88 24.12
C THR A 354 -0.95 8.78 25.09
N ILE A 355 0.20 8.13 24.87
CA ILE A 355 0.75 7.10 25.77
C ILE A 355 1.15 7.73 27.12
N TRP A 356 1.90 8.83 27.08
CA TRP A 356 2.45 9.51 28.26
C TRP A 356 1.37 10.00 29.24
N THR A 357 0.30 10.55 28.69
CA THR A 357 -0.78 11.14 29.48
C THR A 357 -1.95 10.19 29.71
N GLY A 358 -1.91 8.98 29.13
CA GLY A 358 -2.89 7.92 29.29
C GLY A 358 -2.48 6.85 30.29
N ARG A 359 -3.21 5.74 30.29
CA ARG A 359 -2.92 4.52 31.06
C ARG A 359 -2.80 3.35 30.11
N LEU A 360 -1.61 3.14 29.55
CA LEU A 360 -1.37 2.06 28.60
C LEU A 360 -1.64 0.69 29.24
N VAL A 361 -2.56 -0.05 28.67
CA VAL A 361 -2.84 -1.45 29.01
C VAL A 361 -2.00 -2.33 28.09
N ILE A 362 -1.09 -3.11 28.71
CA ILE A 362 -0.21 -4.02 27.97
C ILE A 362 -1.01 -5.25 27.53
N THR A 363 -1.10 -5.44 26.23
CA THR A 363 -1.68 -6.59 25.55
C THR A 363 -0.84 -6.92 24.33
N THR A 364 -1.02 -8.07 23.71
CA THR A 364 -0.34 -8.41 22.46
C THR A 364 -0.55 -7.32 21.40
N ALA A 365 -1.77 -6.83 21.22
CA ALA A 365 -2.08 -5.78 20.26
C ALA A 365 -1.36 -4.46 20.58
N SER A 366 -1.36 -4.02 21.87
CA SER A 366 -0.67 -2.79 22.28
C SER A 366 0.86 -2.88 22.09
N LEU A 367 1.45 -4.07 22.27
CA LEU A 367 2.86 -4.30 21.97
C LEU A 367 3.18 -4.12 20.49
N PHE A 368 2.32 -4.62 19.58
CA PHE A 368 2.50 -4.38 18.15
C PHE A 368 2.43 -2.88 17.79
N PHE A 369 1.45 -2.15 18.32
CA PHE A 369 1.34 -0.70 18.06
C PHE A 369 2.51 0.09 18.62
N THR A 370 2.95 -0.21 19.83
CA THR A 370 4.11 0.47 20.41
C THR A 370 5.41 0.12 19.69
N SER A 371 5.58 -1.15 19.26
CA SER A 371 6.72 -1.55 18.45
C SER A 371 6.74 -0.85 17.09
N MET A 372 5.58 -0.70 16.43
CA MET A 372 5.47 0.07 15.20
C MET A 372 5.94 1.51 15.40
N ILE A 373 5.54 2.17 16.48
CA ILE A 373 5.98 3.56 16.77
C ILE A 373 7.50 3.61 16.92
N VAL A 374 8.09 2.70 17.71
CA VAL A 374 9.56 2.66 17.93
C VAL A 374 10.30 2.41 16.62
N LEU A 375 9.88 1.40 15.85
CA LEU A 375 10.52 1.08 14.57
C LEU A 375 10.33 2.20 13.53
N PHE A 376 9.18 2.86 13.53
CA PHE A 376 8.94 4.02 12.67
C PHE A 376 9.86 5.19 12.98
N VAL A 377 10.13 5.46 14.26
CA VAL A 377 11.09 6.51 14.68
C VAL A 377 12.52 6.14 14.26
N ILE A 378 12.95 4.89 14.52
CA ILE A 378 14.29 4.42 14.14
C ILE A 378 14.47 4.50 12.61
N GLY A 379 13.50 3.98 11.86
CA GLY A 379 13.49 4.04 10.39
C GLY A 379 13.44 5.47 9.86
N GLY A 380 12.69 6.37 10.53
CA GLY A 380 12.62 7.79 10.18
C GLY A 380 13.96 8.50 10.36
N VAL A 381 14.70 8.20 11.43
CA VAL A 381 16.05 8.76 11.65
C VAL A 381 17.00 8.31 10.54
N SER A 382 17.03 7.03 10.20
CA SER A 382 17.86 6.54 9.08
C SER A 382 17.41 7.13 7.74
N GLY A 383 16.11 7.34 7.55
CA GLY A 383 15.56 8.01 6.34
C GLY A 383 16.03 9.46 6.21
N VAL A 384 16.12 10.22 7.32
CA VAL A 384 16.71 11.57 7.30
C VAL A 384 18.19 11.54 6.91
N MET A 385 18.92 10.53 7.37
CA MET A 385 20.34 10.35 6.99
C MET A 385 20.48 10.13 5.48
N THR A 386 19.68 9.23 4.89
CA THR A 386 19.70 8.95 3.44
C THR A 386 19.11 10.09 2.61
N ALA A 387 18.30 10.98 3.18
CA ALA A 387 17.86 12.22 2.49
C ALA A 387 19.02 13.20 2.25
N SER A 388 20.16 13.03 2.91
CA SER A 388 21.37 13.80 2.68
C SER A 388 22.18 13.18 1.53
N VAL A 389 22.35 13.92 0.43
CA VAL A 389 23.02 13.44 -0.79
C VAL A 389 24.38 12.80 -0.53
N PRO A 390 25.31 13.40 0.24
CA PRO A 390 26.61 12.77 0.50
C PRO A 390 26.53 11.43 1.23
N VAL A 391 25.52 11.26 2.09
CA VAL A 391 25.29 10.00 2.80
C VAL A 391 24.66 8.98 1.86
N ASP A 392 23.66 9.38 1.07
CA ASP A 392 23.00 8.52 0.08
C ASP A 392 24.01 7.94 -0.91
N TRP A 393 24.92 8.76 -1.45
CA TRP A 393 25.96 8.30 -2.38
C TRP A 393 26.88 7.22 -1.81
N GLN A 394 27.06 7.18 -0.49
CA GLN A 394 27.85 6.13 0.17
C GLN A 394 27.04 4.86 0.43
N LEU A 395 25.71 4.99 0.51
CA LEU A 395 24.83 3.87 0.89
C LEU A 395 24.09 3.26 -0.31
N THR A 396 23.96 4.01 -1.41
CA THR A 396 23.27 3.53 -2.63
C THR A 396 23.93 2.22 -3.11
N ASP A 397 23.08 1.24 -3.45
CA ASP A 397 23.48 -0.11 -3.90
C ASP A 397 24.33 -0.92 -2.90
N THR A 398 24.38 -0.50 -1.65
CA THR A 398 25.02 -1.27 -0.57
C THR A 398 24.00 -2.16 0.15
N TYR A 399 24.52 -3.03 1.02
CA TYR A 399 23.67 -3.89 1.86
C TYR A 399 22.77 -3.12 2.84
N PHE A 400 23.11 -1.86 3.15
CA PHE A 400 22.28 -0.98 3.98
C PHE A 400 20.90 -0.73 3.33
N VAL A 401 20.86 -0.51 2.02
CA VAL A 401 19.63 -0.25 1.28
C VAL A 401 18.87 -1.54 0.95
#